data_77d64164d59c5bf3147338ab893e3a54
#
_entry.id   77d64164d59c5bf3147338ab893e3a54
#
_cell.length_a   1.000
_cell.length_b   1.000
_cell.length_c   1.000
_cell.angle_alpha   90.00
_cell.angle_beta   90.00
_cell.angle_gamma   90.00
#
_symmetry.space_group_name_H-M   'P 1'
#
loop_
_entity.id
_entity.type
_entity.pdbx_description
1 polymer ?
#
loop_
_entity_poly.entity_id
_entity_poly.type
_entity_poly.pdbx_seq_one_letter_code
_entity_poly.pdbx_strand_id
1 'polypeptide(L)'
;MVKTELDELLQDIDKDYKTGIVSITVSGRSLRCLRIADLDEIILEQLGTGDLDGTELPYWGKIWEASILLAAYLMAQPVIPGRQILEIGTGLGVSGLFAAACGHDVTLSDHKKEIIRFIKANILLNELDHVPVIDVDWTKPASNQPFDWIVGSEVVYHRRTYDSLVQFLLQMLKPHGTIFLAKSTSLPANAFFSKLTQHFKFKQLDKVMRSGDQQFAISLYAIKRKDEV
;
A
#
# COMPACT_ATOMS: atom_id res chain seq x y z
N MET A 1 18.77 17.01 25.40
CA MET A 1 17.44 16.91 24.77
C MET A 1 16.99 15.45 24.90
N VAL A 2 15.79 15.21 25.36
CA VAL A 2 15.19 13.86 25.32
C VAL A 2 14.94 13.55 23.85
N LYS A 3 15.47 12.43 23.35
CA LYS A 3 15.19 11.97 21.99
C LYS A 3 13.71 11.62 21.90
N THR A 4 13.07 12.04 20.83
CA THR A 4 11.68 11.64 20.55
C THR A 4 11.68 10.22 19.96
N GLU A 5 10.56 9.51 20.04
CA GLU A 5 10.39 8.20 19.39
C GLU A 5 10.72 8.26 17.89
N LEU A 6 10.35 9.34 17.22
CA LEU A 6 10.71 9.58 15.83
C LEU A 6 12.23 9.67 15.63
N ASP A 7 12.95 10.41 16.48
CA ASP A 7 14.41 10.56 16.37
C ASP A 7 15.13 9.21 16.52
N GLU A 8 14.67 8.38 17.45
CA GLU A 8 15.22 7.03 17.65
C GLU A 8 14.97 6.13 16.45
N LEU A 9 13.76 6.19 15.90
CA LEU A 9 13.38 5.40 14.73
C LEU A 9 14.13 5.81 13.46
N LEU A 10 14.29 7.12 13.23
CA LEU A 10 15.09 7.62 12.12
C LEU A 10 16.55 7.20 12.23
N GLN A 11 17.16 7.29 13.44
CA GLN A 11 18.53 6.82 13.67
C GLN A 11 18.68 5.30 13.44
N ASP A 12 17.65 4.53 13.72
CA ASP A 12 17.68 3.08 13.48
C ASP A 12 17.57 2.78 11.97
N ILE A 13 16.71 3.48 11.25
CA ILE A 13 16.56 3.33 9.80
C ILE A 13 17.82 3.77 9.05
N ASP A 14 18.45 4.87 9.48
CA ASP A 14 19.66 5.43 8.85
C ASP A 14 20.91 4.54 8.98
N LYS A 15 20.85 3.47 9.80
CA LYS A 15 21.91 2.45 9.82
C LYS A 15 21.90 1.57 8.57
N ASP A 16 20.72 1.36 8.00
CA ASP A 16 20.50 0.42 6.89
C ASP A 16 20.28 1.13 5.55
N TYR A 17 19.75 2.36 5.58
CA TYR A 17 19.30 3.08 4.39
C TYR A 17 19.68 4.55 4.46
N LYS A 18 20.12 5.11 3.34
CA LYS A 18 20.20 6.56 3.17
C LYS A 18 18.80 7.10 2.95
N THR A 19 18.32 7.92 3.86
CA THR A 19 16.94 8.39 3.83
C THR A 19 16.80 9.84 3.39
N GLY A 20 15.58 10.20 2.97
CA GLY A 20 15.19 11.57 2.66
C GLY A 20 13.70 11.78 2.87
N ILE A 21 13.34 12.97 3.33
CA ILE A 21 11.93 13.35 3.51
C ILE A 21 11.49 14.19 2.32
N VAL A 22 10.38 13.77 1.69
CA VAL A 22 9.73 14.52 0.61
C VAL A 22 8.31 14.90 1.02
N SER A 23 7.79 15.97 0.43
CA SER A 23 6.38 16.32 0.56
C SER A 23 5.59 15.75 -0.61
N ILE A 24 4.50 15.03 -0.30
CA ILE A 24 3.55 14.52 -1.29
C ILE A 24 2.28 15.32 -1.12
N THR A 25 1.71 15.80 -2.23
CA THR A 25 0.44 16.52 -2.22
C THR A 25 -0.60 15.77 -3.04
N VAL A 26 -1.72 15.42 -2.43
CA VAL A 26 -2.85 14.74 -3.05
C VAL A 26 -4.12 15.53 -2.76
N SER A 27 -4.85 15.91 -3.80
CA SER A 27 -6.12 16.64 -3.68
C SER A 27 -6.06 17.86 -2.73
N GLY A 28 -4.92 18.59 -2.74
CA GLY A 28 -4.71 19.79 -1.95
C GLY A 28 -4.23 19.55 -0.51
N ARG A 29 -4.13 18.32 -0.04
CA ARG A 29 -3.51 17.98 1.25
C ARG A 29 -2.07 17.52 1.04
N SER A 30 -1.16 17.98 1.90
CA SER A 30 0.25 17.58 1.86
C SER A 30 0.61 16.76 3.08
N LEU A 31 1.34 15.67 2.88
CA LEU A 31 1.96 14.86 3.93
C LEU A 31 3.46 14.73 3.66
N ARG A 32 4.23 14.56 4.72
CA ARG A 32 5.67 14.28 4.66
C ARG A 32 5.86 12.76 4.52
N CYS A 33 6.79 12.35 3.67
CA CYS A 33 7.09 10.94 3.45
C CYS A 33 8.60 10.70 3.55
N LEU A 34 9.01 9.91 4.53
CA LEU A 34 10.35 9.35 4.61
C LEU A 34 10.45 8.27 3.53
N ARG A 35 11.49 8.33 2.72
CA ARG A 35 11.78 7.34 1.68
C ARG A 35 13.27 7.01 1.62
N ILE A 36 13.61 5.96 0.91
CA ILE A 36 15.00 5.68 0.54
C ILE A 36 15.44 6.72 -0.50
N ALA A 37 16.52 7.43 -0.24
CA ALA A 37 16.95 8.55 -1.09
C ALA A 37 17.59 8.08 -2.40
N ASP A 38 18.38 7.02 -2.35
CA ASP A 38 19.18 6.45 -3.44
C ASP A 38 18.59 5.10 -3.95
N LEU A 39 17.28 4.95 -3.87
CA LEU A 39 16.59 3.71 -4.22
C LEU A 39 16.90 3.23 -5.65
N ASP A 40 16.94 4.14 -6.62
CA ASP A 40 17.20 3.79 -8.02
C ASP A 40 18.64 3.26 -8.20
N GLU A 41 19.62 3.82 -7.46
CA GLU A 41 21.00 3.34 -7.44
C GLU A 41 21.07 1.91 -6.86
N ILE A 42 20.40 1.67 -5.72
CA ILE A 42 20.32 0.35 -5.08
C ILE A 42 19.72 -0.67 -6.03
N ILE A 43 18.61 -0.34 -6.70
CA ILE A 43 17.95 -1.24 -7.66
C ILE A 43 18.87 -1.56 -8.83
N LEU A 44 19.55 -0.56 -9.41
CA LEU A 44 20.45 -0.75 -10.53
C LEU A 44 21.66 -1.61 -10.15
N GLU A 45 22.24 -1.39 -8.98
CA GLU A 45 23.35 -2.19 -8.46
C GLU A 45 22.94 -3.66 -8.28
N GLN A 46 21.81 -3.91 -7.61
CA GLN A 46 21.31 -5.25 -7.37
C GLN A 46 20.92 -5.99 -8.65
N LEU A 47 20.35 -5.30 -9.64
CA LEU A 47 20.09 -5.89 -10.96
C LEU A 47 21.40 -6.22 -11.72
N GLY A 48 22.44 -5.43 -11.54
CA GLY A 48 23.74 -5.62 -12.17
C GLY A 48 24.50 -6.86 -11.66
N THR A 49 24.25 -7.31 -10.43
CA THR A 49 24.87 -8.52 -9.86
C THR A 49 24.29 -9.82 -10.39
N GLY A 50 23.09 -9.78 -10.97
CA GLY A 50 22.41 -10.96 -11.52
C GLY A 50 21.94 -12.01 -10.51
N ASP A 51 22.13 -11.74 -9.20
CA ASP A 51 21.86 -12.71 -8.13
C ASP A 51 20.41 -12.70 -7.63
N LEU A 52 19.58 -11.73 -8.07
CA LEU A 52 18.21 -11.57 -7.60
C LEU A 52 17.20 -11.85 -8.69
N ASP A 53 16.15 -12.59 -8.38
CA ASP A 53 15.02 -12.85 -9.26
C ASP A 53 14.07 -11.63 -9.42
N GLY A 54 14.51 -10.43 -8.98
CA GLY A 54 13.76 -9.17 -9.02
C GLY A 54 12.66 -9.04 -7.97
N THR A 55 12.36 -10.11 -7.21
CA THR A 55 11.31 -10.09 -6.17
C THR A 55 11.80 -9.57 -4.82
N GLU A 56 13.11 -9.54 -4.63
CA GLU A 56 13.74 -9.07 -3.38
C GLU A 56 14.16 -7.60 -3.42
N LEU A 57 14.05 -6.97 -4.60
CA LEU A 57 14.37 -5.55 -4.75
C LEU A 57 13.47 -4.69 -3.85
N PRO A 58 14.00 -3.59 -3.26
CA PRO A 58 13.27 -2.78 -2.30
C PRO A 58 12.24 -1.85 -2.97
N TYR A 59 11.43 -2.37 -3.88
CA TYR A 59 10.36 -1.63 -4.56
C TYR A 59 9.34 -1.01 -3.61
N TRP A 60 9.22 -1.53 -2.39
CA TRP A 60 8.39 -0.96 -1.34
C TRP A 60 8.82 0.46 -0.91
N GLY A 61 10.10 0.80 -1.12
CA GLY A 61 10.66 2.13 -0.83
C GLY A 61 10.33 3.20 -1.88
N LYS A 62 9.64 2.83 -2.96
CA LYS A 62 9.20 3.76 -4.01
C LYS A 62 7.81 4.31 -3.72
N ILE A 63 7.63 5.59 -4.05
CA ILE A 63 6.29 6.20 -4.11
C ILE A 63 5.70 5.85 -5.49
N TRP A 64 4.71 4.97 -5.49
CA TRP A 64 4.06 4.53 -6.72
C TRP A 64 2.88 5.44 -7.08
N GLU A 65 2.73 5.76 -8.35
CA GLU A 65 1.62 6.57 -8.85
C GLU A 65 0.25 5.93 -8.56
N ALA A 66 0.20 4.60 -8.54
CA ALA A 66 -0.99 3.86 -8.14
C ALA A 66 -1.41 4.15 -6.69
N SER A 67 -0.45 4.36 -5.78
CA SER A 67 -0.75 4.72 -4.39
C SER A 67 -1.31 6.15 -4.28
N ILE A 68 -0.83 7.07 -5.10
CA ILE A 68 -1.33 8.45 -5.18
C ILE A 68 -2.77 8.47 -5.72
N LEU A 69 -3.05 7.68 -6.78
CA LEU A 69 -4.41 7.56 -7.31
C LEU A 69 -5.37 6.95 -6.28
N LEU A 70 -4.93 5.89 -5.58
CA LEU A 70 -5.72 5.27 -4.53
C LEU A 70 -5.97 6.22 -3.37
N ALA A 71 -4.95 6.99 -2.95
CA ALA A 71 -5.09 8.04 -1.94
C ALA A 71 -6.16 9.06 -2.34
N ALA A 72 -6.07 9.61 -3.56
CA ALA A 72 -7.06 10.56 -4.07
C ALA A 72 -8.48 9.99 -4.10
N TYR A 73 -8.61 8.72 -4.49
CA TYR A 73 -9.89 8.00 -4.48
C TYR A 73 -10.47 7.86 -3.08
N LEU A 74 -9.65 7.42 -2.10
CA LEU A 74 -10.08 7.22 -0.71
C LEU A 74 -10.44 8.55 -0.05
N MET A 75 -9.65 9.60 -0.24
CA MET A 75 -9.95 10.94 0.27
C MET A 75 -11.27 11.51 -0.23
N ALA A 76 -11.69 11.14 -1.44
CA ALA A 76 -12.96 11.57 -2.03
C ALA A 76 -14.18 10.77 -1.50
N GLN A 77 -13.96 9.68 -0.74
CA GLN A 77 -15.05 8.91 -0.18
C GLN A 77 -15.56 9.53 1.13
N PRO A 78 -16.87 9.39 1.43
CA PRO A 78 -17.39 9.85 2.70
C PRO A 78 -16.80 9.05 3.87
N VAL A 79 -16.38 9.74 4.91
CA VAL A 79 -15.98 9.11 6.18
C VAL A 79 -17.25 8.60 6.86
N ILE A 80 -17.30 7.29 7.11
CA ILE A 80 -18.42 6.63 7.80
C ILE A 80 -17.91 6.13 9.14
N PRO A 81 -18.47 6.62 10.27
CA PRO A 81 -18.08 6.16 11.60
C PRO A 81 -18.16 4.63 11.73
N GLY A 82 -17.09 4.02 12.27
CA GLY A 82 -17.01 2.58 12.46
C GLY A 82 -16.66 1.76 11.21
N ARG A 83 -16.49 2.39 10.03
CA ARG A 83 -15.98 1.70 8.85
C ARG A 83 -14.48 1.49 8.99
N GLN A 84 -14.05 0.24 9.10
CA GLN A 84 -12.67 -0.14 9.24
C GLN A 84 -12.04 -0.47 7.89
N ILE A 85 -10.89 0.13 7.62
CA ILE A 85 -10.12 -0.04 6.37
C ILE A 85 -8.80 -0.71 6.69
N LEU A 86 -8.46 -1.79 5.97
CA LEU A 86 -7.13 -2.40 5.99
C LEU A 86 -6.39 -2.04 4.71
N GLU A 87 -5.24 -1.39 4.82
CA GLU A 87 -4.30 -1.31 3.70
C GLU A 87 -3.31 -2.46 3.78
N ILE A 88 -3.21 -3.25 2.70
CA ILE A 88 -2.29 -4.38 2.55
C ILE A 88 -1.12 -3.99 1.66
N GLY A 89 0.09 -4.52 1.98
CA GLY A 89 1.29 -4.19 1.23
C GLY A 89 1.53 -2.69 1.18
N THR A 90 1.43 -2.06 2.33
CA THR A 90 1.39 -0.59 2.48
C THR A 90 2.67 0.11 1.97
N GLY A 91 3.84 -0.54 2.03
CA GLY A 91 5.12 0.06 1.66
C GLY A 91 5.38 1.33 2.49
N LEU A 92 5.49 2.49 1.83
CA LEU A 92 5.69 3.78 2.52
C LEU A 92 4.43 4.37 3.17
N GLY A 93 3.26 3.75 2.98
CA GLY A 93 2.02 4.18 3.64
C GLY A 93 1.22 5.25 2.91
N VAL A 94 1.52 5.57 1.66
CA VAL A 94 0.95 6.75 0.99
C VAL A 94 -0.58 6.73 0.98
N SER A 95 -1.22 5.67 0.48
CA SER A 95 -2.69 5.66 0.34
C SER A 95 -3.40 5.70 1.69
N GLY A 96 -2.95 4.88 2.63
CA GLY A 96 -3.60 4.78 3.94
C GLY A 96 -3.38 6.00 4.82
N LEU A 97 -2.19 6.61 4.79
CA LEU A 97 -1.90 7.82 5.56
C LEU A 97 -2.74 9.01 5.08
N PHE A 98 -2.91 9.18 3.77
CA PHE A 98 -3.81 10.21 3.25
C PHE A 98 -5.27 9.95 3.61
N ALA A 99 -5.73 8.69 3.58
CA ALA A 99 -7.07 8.33 4.02
C ALA A 99 -7.25 8.60 5.53
N ALA A 100 -6.30 8.20 6.37
CA ALA A 100 -6.31 8.45 7.81
C ALA A 100 -6.31 9.95 8.13
N ALA A 101 -5.47 10.74 7.43
CA ALA A 101 -5.42 12.19 7.57
C ALA A 101 -6.75 12.89 7.18
N CYS A 102 -7.62 12.21 6.43
CA CYS A 102 -8.99 12.66 6.12
C CYS A 102 -10.04 12.15 7.12
N GLY A 103 -9.64 11.38 8.14
CA GLY A 103 -10.52 10.91 9.21
C GLY A 103 -11.08 9.51 8.99
N HIS A 104 -10.59 8.75 8.00
CA HIS A 104 -10.93 7.33 7.88
C HIS A 104 -10.25 6.50 8.97
N ASP A 105 -10.93 5.46 9.46
CA ASP A 105 -10.37 4.46 10.38
C ASP A 105 -9.55 3.44 9.58
N VAL A 106 -8.25 3.65 9.52
CA VAL A 106 -7.31 2.88 8.68
C VAL A 106 -6.32 2.11 9.55
N THR A 107 -6.14 0.84 9.25
CA THR A 107 -5.03 0.01 9.73
C THR A 107 -4.07 -0.22 8.57
N LEU A 108 -2.78 0.07 8.76
CA LEU A 108 -1.72 -0.17 7.78
C LEU A 108 -1.10 -1.55 8.01
N SER A 109 -0.73 -2.24 6.93
CA SER A 109 -0.11 -3.55 7.09
C SER A 109 0.95 -3.87 6.03
N ASP A 110 2.01 -4.52 6.48
CA ASP A 110 3.04 -5.12 5.64
C ASP A 110 3.66 -6.31 6.38
N HIS A 111 4.51 -7.11 5.71
CA HIS A 111 5.09 -8.31 6.32
C HIS A 111 6.58 -8.19 6.67
N LYS A 112 7.28 -7.17 6.15
CA LYS A 112 8.71 -6.98 6.40
C LYS A 112 8.94 -5.96 7.51
N LYS A 113 9.80 -6.30 8.47
CA LYS A 113 10.10 -5.44 9.63
C LYS A 113 10.69 -4.09 9.22
N GLU A 114 11.54 -4.07 8.20
CA GLU A 114 12.10 -2.84 7.65
C GLU A 114 11.00 -1.91 7.11
N ILE A 115 9.99 -2.44 6.42
CA ILE A 115 8.86 -1.66 5.91
C ILE A 115 8.05 -1.10 7.08
N ILE A 116 7.78 -1.90 8.10
CA ILE A 116 7.03 -1.47 9.30
C ILE A 116 7.75 -0.30 10.00
N ARG A 117 9.10 -0.26 10.02
CA ARG A 117 9.85 0.88 10.56
C ARG A 117 9.57 2.16 9.75
N PHE A 118 9.59 2.09 8.41
CA PHE A 118 9.29 3.24 7.56
C PHE A 118 7.84 3.70 7.71
N ILE A 119 6.87 2.78 7.79
CA ILE A 119 5.46 3.11 8.05
C ILE A 119 5.31 3.88 9.36
N LYS A 120 5.91 3.38 10.46
CA LYS A 120 5.87 4.04 11.77
C LYS A 120 6.49 5.43 11.73
N ALA A 121 7.65 5.58 11.07
CA ALA A 121 8.26 6.89 10.89
C ALA A 121 7.34 7.85 10.12
N ASN A 122 6.68 7.38 9.06
CA ASN A 122 5.75 8.19 8.28
C ASN A 122 4.48 8.55 9.05
N ILE A 123 4.00 7.70 9.94
CA ILE A 123 2.91 8.00 10.89
C ILE A 123 3.32 9.15 11.81
N LEU A 124 4.46 9.01 12.50
CA LEU A 124 4.97 10.00 13.45
C LEU A 124 5.30 11.34 12.77
N LEU A 125 5.87 11.31 11.58
CA LEU A 125 6.15 12.51 10.78
C LEU A 125 4.91 13.35 10.48
N ASN A 126 3.72 12.74 10.46
CA ASN A 126 2.47 13.38 10.10
C ASN A 126 1.49 13.48 11.27
N GLU A 127 1.94 13.20 12.52
CA GLU A 127 1.12 13.30 13.74
C GLU A 127 -0.15 12.42 13.65
N LEU A 128 0.00 11.21 13.09
CA LEU A 128 -1.08 10.23 12.91
C LEU A 128 -0.92 9.04 13.86
N ASP A 129 -0.45 9.28 15.09
CA ASP A 129 -0.08 8.26 16.10
C ASP A 129 -1.22 7.28 16.44
N HIS A 130 -2.45 7.66 16.13
CA HIS A 130 -3.64 6.82 16.30
C HIS A 130 -3.79 5.73 15.23
N VAL A 131 -2.99 5.75 14.16
CA VAL A 131 -3.08 4.79 13.05
C VAL A 131 -2.33 3.51 13.42
N PRO A 132 -3.03 2.36 13.58
CA PRO A 132 -2.38 1.12 13.91
C PRO A 132 -1.62 0.54 12.72
N VAL A 133 -0.50 -0.14 13.04
CA VAL A 133 0.30 -0.92 12.08
C VAL A 133 0.33 -2.37 12.53
N ILE A 134 0.00 -3.29 11.63
CA ILE A 134 0.01 -4.72 11.90
C ILE A 134 0.92 -5.46 10.92
N ASP A 135 1.55 -6.54 11.39
CA ASP A 135 2.30 -7.48 10.56
C ASP A 135 1.30 -8.42 9.85
N VAL A 136 1.26 -8.37 8.52
CA VAL A 136 0.38 -9.21 7.71
C VAL A 136 1.17 -9.82 6.57
N ASP A 137 1.36 -11.12 6.66
CA ASP A 137 1.83 -11.97 5.59
C ASP A 137 0.65 -12.79 5.06
N TRP A 138 0.10 -12.39 3.91
CA TRP A 138 -1.06 -13.08 3.32
C TRP A 138 -0.77 -14.50 2.81
N THR A 139 0.48 -14.96 2.90
CA THR A 139 0.83 -16.37 2.65
C THR A 139 0.60 -17.25 3.89
N LYS A 140 0.29 -16.65 5.04
CA LYS A 140 -0.01 -17.30 6.32
C LYS A 140 -1.50 -17.19 6.66
N PRO A 141 -2.02 -18.03 7.56
CA PRO A 141 -3.39 -17.90 8.04
C PRO A 141 -3.64 -16.51 8.64
N ALA A 142 -4.76 -15.88 8.27
CA ALA A 142 -5.16 -14.61 8.85
C ALA A 142 -5.56 -14.78 10.32
N SER A 143 -5.05 -13.92 11.18
CA SER A 143 -5.33 -13.92 12.63
C SER A 143 -6.14 -12.70 13.07
N ASN A 144 -6.38 -11.75 12.18
CA ASN A 144 -7.07 -10.50 12.46
C ASN A 144 -8.57 -10.59 12.19
N GLN A 145 -9.33 -9.66 12.76
CA GLN A 145 -10.76 -9.52 12.45
C GLN A 145 -10.95 -8.97 11.03
N PRO A 146 -12.03 -9.37 10.33
CA PRO A 146 -12.33 -8.85 9.01
C PRO A 146 -12.61 -7.34 8.99
N PHE A 147 -12.39 -6.72 7.83
CA PHE A 147 -12.53 -5.28 7.58
C PHE A 147 -13.66 -4.97 6.61
N ASP A 148 -14.23 -3.76 6.71
CA ASP A 148 -15.26 -3.28 5.79
C ASP A 148 -14.69 -2.99 4.41
N TRP A 149 -13.47 -2.42 4.39
CA TRP A 149 -12.71 -2.22 3.16
C TRP A 149 -11.31 -2.81 3.29
N ILE A 150 -10.83 -3.39 2.20
CA ILE A 150 -9.43 -3.76 2.03
C ILE A 150 -8.91 -2.94 0.86
N VAL A 151 -7.79 -2.25 1.03
CA VAL A 151 -7.20 -1.43 -0.02
C VAL A 151 -5.75 -1.83 -0.26
N GLY A 152 -5.24 -1.64 -1.47
CA GLY A 152 -3.85 -1.92 -1.77
C GLY A 152 -3.43 -1.36 -3.12
N SER A 153 -2.20 -0.87 -3.19
CA SER A 153 -1.59 -0.39 -4.42
C SER A 153 -0.40 -1.26 -4.81
N GLU A 154 -0.32 -1.66 -6.07
CA GLU A 154 0.75 -2.49 -6.65
C GLU A 154 1.01 -3.82 -5.91
N VAL A 155 -0.01 -4.40 -5.25
CA VAL A 155 0.12 -5.66 -4.49
C VAL A 155 0.00 -6.92 -5.37
N VAL A 156 -0.39 -6.77 -6.64
CA VAL A 156 -0.59 -7.86 -7.59
C VAL A 156 0.60 -7.95 -8.55
N TYR A 157 1.78 -8.31 -8.06
CA TYR A 157 3.00 -8.41 -8.87
C TYR A 157 3.64 -9.80 -8.83
N HIS A 158 3.44 -10.57 -7.74
CA HIS A 158 4.14 -11.84 -7.54
C HIS A 158 3.21 -13.04 -7.77
N ARG A 159 3.37 -13.75 -8.90
CA ARG A 159 2.47 -14.85 -9.31
C ARG A 159 2.34 -15.97 -8.28
N ARG A 160 3.41 -16.26 -7.52
CA ARG A 160 3.42 -17.33 -6.50
C ARG A 160 2.48 -17.04 -5.32
N THR A 161 2.12 -15.77 -5.08
CA THR A 161 1.26 -15.37 -3.95
C THR A 161 -0.20 -15.13 -4.35
N TYR A 162 -0.57 -15.31 -5.62
CA TYR A 162 -1.94 -15.00 -6.09
C TYR A 162 -3.02 -15.80 -5.38
N ASP A 163 -2.81 -17.12 -5.19
CA ASP A 163 -3.78 -17.96 -4.49
C ASP A 163 -3.92 -17.54 -3.02
N SER A 164 -2.79 -17.34 -2.35
CA SER A 164 -2.78 -16.89 -0.96
C SER A 164 -3.44 -15.52 -0.80
N LEU A 165 -3.17 -14.57 -1.72
CA LEU A 165 -3.79 -13.25 -1.68
C LEU A 165 -5.32 -13.36 -1.87
N VAL A 166 -5.81 -14.16 -2.81
CA VAL A 166 -7.26 -14.38 -2.99
C VAL A 166 -7.90 -14.97 -1.73
N GLN A 167 -7.27 -15.98 -1.11
CA GLN A 167 -7.74 -16.58 0.13
C GLN A 167 -7.74 -15.58 1.29
N PHE A 168 -6.69 -14.79 1.42
CA PHE A 168 -6.62 -13.72 2.41
C PHE A 168 -7.76 -12.70 2.23
N LEU A 169 -8.00 -12.24 1.01
CA LEU A 169 -9.10 -11.32 0.71
C LEU A 169 -10.47 -11.92 1.06
N LEU A 170 -10.67 -13.22 0.83
CA LEU A 170 -11.88 -13.93 1.24
C LEU A 170 -12.06 -13.99 2.77
N GLN A 171 -10.99 -14.19 3.51
CA GLN A 171 -11.04 -14.30 4.97
C GLN A 171 -11.21 -12.94 5.64
N MET A 172 -10.54 -11.92 5.12
CA MET A 172 -10.43 -10.61 5.77
C MET A 172 -11.47 -9.58 5.33
N LEU A 173 -12.27 -9.87 4.30
CA LEU A 173 -13.35 -8.98 3.90
C LEU A 173 -14.63 -9.34 4.64
N LYS A 174 -15.23 -8.37 5.36
CA LYS A 174 -16.57 -8.52 5.95
C LYS A 174 -17.63 -8.80 4.88
N PRO A 175 -18.79 -9.40 5.24
CA PRO A 175 -19.97 -9.38 4.36
C PRO A 175 -20.29 -7.94 3.91
N HIS A 176 -20.68 -7.79 2.64
CA HIS A 176 -20.95 -6.50 1.98
C HIS A 176 -19.75 -5.52 1.92
N GLY A 177 -18.57 -5.97 2.30
CA GLY A 177 -17.33 -5.20 2.18
C GLY A 177 -16.91 -4.95 0.73
N THR A 178 -15.92 -4.09 0.55
CA THR A 178 -15.38 -3.77 -0.77
C THR A 178 -13.85 -3.77 -0.74
N ILE A 179 -13.23 -4.34 -1.76
CA ILE A 179 -11.79 -4.26 -1.96
C ILE A 179 -11.51 -3.22 -3.04
N PHE A 180 -10.54 -2.34 -2.80
CA PHE A 180 -10.06 -1.39 -3.79
C PHE A 180 -8.59 -1.66 -4.06
N LEU A 181 -8.27 -2.07 -5.30
CA LEU A 181 -6.90 -2.28 -5.74
C LEU A 181 -6.55 -1.27 -6.84
N ALA A 182 -5.39 -0.64 -6.71
CA ALA A 182 -4.83 0.22 -7.75
C ALA A 182 -3.53 -0.39 -8.27
N LYS A 183 -3.35 -0.43 -9.58
CA LYS A 183 -2.12 -0.95 -10.19
C LYS A 183 -1.83 -0.32 -11.54
N SER A 184 -0.55 -0.25 -11.89
CA SER A 184 -0.11 0.09 -13.24
C SER A 184 -0.64 -0.90 -14.27
N THR A 185 -1.08 -0.41 -15.41
CA THR A 185 -1.52 -1.26 -16.53
C THR A 185 -0.35 -1.97 -17.22
N SER A 186 0.88 -1.48 -17.03
CA SER A 186 2.10 -2.08 -17.61
C SER A 186 2.42 -3.47 -17.07
N LEU A 187 1.95 -3.80 -15.86
CA LEU A 187 2.15 -5.11 -15.25
C LEU A 187 0.94 -6.01 -15.51
N PRO A 188 1.07 -7.11 -16.28
CA PRO A 188 -0.04 -8.00 -16.56
C PRO A 188 -0.49 -8.73 -15.29
N ALA A 189 -1.80 -8.72 -15.03
CA ALA A 189 -2.41 -9.38 -13.87
C ALA A 189 -3.56 -10.35 -14.24
N ASN A 190 -3.67 -10.73 -15.51
CA ASN A 190 -4.75 -11.59 -16.00
C ASN A 190 -4.90 -12.89 -15.21
N ALA A 191 -3.77 -13.51 -14.83
CA ALA A 191 -3.78 -14.75 -14.06
C ALA A 191 -4.34 -14.53 -12.64
N PHE A 192 -4.07 -13.38 -12.00
CA PHE A 192 -4.65 -13.04 -10.71
C PHE A 192 -6.17 -12.82 -10.84
N PHE A 193 -6.60 -12.01 -11.80
CA PHE A 193 -8.02 -11.72 -11.99
C PHE A 193 -8.82 -12.95 -12.40
N SER A 194 -8.23 -13.89 -13.15
CA SER A 194 -8.86 -15.18 -13.44
C SER A 194 -9.17 -15.99 -12.16
N LYS A 195 -8.24 -16.01 -11.19
CA LYS A 195 -8.46 -16.65 -9.89
C LYS A 195 -9.46 -15.86 -9.04
N LEU A 196 -9.31 -14.53 -8.98
CA LEU A 196 -10.18 -13.63 -8.22
C LEU A 196 -11.63 -13.78 -8.64
N THR A 197 -11.92 -13.87 -9.94
CA THR A 197 -13.28 -13.99 -10.48
C THR A 197 -13.97 -15.31 -10.18
N GLN A 198 -13.33 -16.28 -9.57
CA GLN A 198 -14.02 -17.46 -9.03
C GLN A 198 -14.91 -17.09 -7.84
N HIS A 199 -14.51 -16.11 -7.05
CA HIS A 199 -15.16 -15.71 -5.79
C HIS A 199 -15.72 -14.28 -5.79
N PHE A 200 -15.16 -13.41 -6.62
CA PHE A 200 -15.48 -11.99 -6.64
C PHE A 200 -15.93 -11.51 -8.01
N LYS A 201 -16.69 -10.42 -8.02
CA LYS A 201 -17.00 -9.58 -9.19
C LYS A 201 -16.30 -8.25 -9.02
N PHE A 202 -15.90 -7.60 -10.10
CA PHE A 202 -15.23 -6.29 -10.02
C PHE A 202 -15.67 -5.34 -11.14
N LYS A 203 -15.51 -4.05 -10.86
CA LYS A 203 -15.53 -2.97 -11.85
C LYS A 203 -14.11 -2.41 -11.95
N GLN A 204 -13.71 -2.06 -13.16
CA GLN A 204 -12.41 -1.44 -13.45
C GLN A 204 -12.63 -0.01 -13.95
N LEU A 205 -11.80 0.90 -13.49
CA LEU A 205 -11.72 2.27 -13.96
C LEU A 205 -10.29 2.60 -14.32
N ASP A 206 -10.03 2.87 -15.59
CA ASP A 206 -8.70 3.25 -16.05
C ASP A 206 -8.53 4.77 -15.99
N LYS A 207 -7.38 5.19 -15.48
CA LYS A 207 -6.97 6.58 -15.35
C LYS A 207 -5.56 6.77 -15.87
N VAL A 208 -5.31 7.93 -16.48
CA VAL A 208 -3.96 8.36 -16.82
C VAL A 208 -3.59 9.49 -15.87
N MET A 209 -2.55 9.25 -15.07
CA MET A 209 -1.93 10.27 -14.24
C MET A 209 -0.75 10.89 -14.99
N ARG A 210 -0.52 12.18 -14.76
CA ARG A 210 0.63 12.90 -15.30
C ARG A 210 1.51 13.39 -14.15
N SER A 211 2.80 13.16 -14.27
CA SER A 211 3.82 13.67 -13.34
C SER A 211 4.99 14.19 -14.18
N GLY A 212 5.14 15.52 -14.25
CA GLY A 212 6.03 16.16 -15.20
C GLY A 212 5.64 15.77 -16.63
N ASP A 213 6.63 15.34 -17.42
CA ASP A 213 6.44 14.91 -18.82
C ASP A 213 6.03 13.43 -18.96
N GLN A 214 5.92 12.72 -17.83
CA GLN A 214 5.58 11.29 -17.83
C GLN A 214 4.07 11.07 -17.65
N GLN A 215 3.58 10.00 -18.29
CA GLN A 215 2.19 9.55 -18.16
C GLN A 215 2.17 8.11 -17.62
N PHE A 216 1.30 7.89 -16.64
CA PHE A 216 1.14 6.61 -15.96
C PHE A 216 -0.30 6.14 -16.12
N ALA A 217 -0.49 5.04 -16.85
CA ALA A 217 -1.79 4.41 -16.98
C ALA A 217 -2.03 3.48 -15.79
N ILE A 218 -3.06 3.74 -15.01
CA ILE A 218 -3.38 3.03 -13.76
C ILE A 218 -4.83 2.58 -13.81
N SER A 219 -5.05 1.31 -13.44
CA SER A 219 -6.39 0.76 -13.22
C SER A 219 -6.72 0.75 -11.73
N LEU A 220 -7.89 1.28 -11.41
CA LEU A 220 -8.52 1.14 -10.09
C LEU A 220 -9.64 0.11 -10.19
N TYR A 221 -9.61 -0.89 -9.31
CA TYR A 221 -10.58 -1.97 -9.24
C TYR A 221 -11.42 -1.83 -7.98
N ALA A 222 -12.75 -1.86 -8.13
CA ALA A 222 -13.69 -2.02 -7.02
C ALA A 222 -14.26 -3.44 -7.07
N ILE A 223 -13.94 -4.23 -6.05
CA ILE A 223 -14.14 -5.69 -6.02
C ILE A 223 -15.09 -6.04 -4.88
N LYS A 224 -16.08 -6.89 -5.15
CA LYS A 224 -17.06 -7.38 -4.17
C LYS A 224 -17.25 -8.89 -4.30
N ARG A 225 -17.71 -9.54 -3.25
CA ARG A 225 -18.10 -10.96 -3.31
C ARG A 225 -19.19 -11.19 -4.35
N LYS A 226 -19.20 -12.35 -4.99
CA LYS A 226 -20.23 -12.71 -5.99
C LYS A 226 -21.60 -12.98 -5.38
N ASP A 227 -21.60 -13.59 -4.21
CA ASP A 227 -22.83 -14.10 -3.56
C ASP A 227 -23.64 -13.01 -2.85
N GLU A 228 -23.14 -11.75 -2.92
CA GLU A 228 -23.81 -10.59 -2.33
C GLU A 228 -24.53 -9.80 -3.44
N VAL A 229 -25.85 -9.96 -3.47
CA VAL A 229 -26.78 -9.22 -4.35
C VAL A 229 -27.13 -7.86 -3.73
#